data_13425ca266ce6a47db27d10d3d5dda8f
#
_entry.id   13425ca266ce6a47db27d10d3d5dda8f
#
_cell.length_a   1.000
_cell.length_b   1.000
_cell.length_c   1.000
_cell.angle_alpha   90.00
_cell.angle_beta   90.00
_cell.angle_gamma   90.00
#
_symmetry.space_group_name_H-M   'P 1'
#
loop_
_entity.id
_entity.type
_entity.pdbx_description
1 polymer ?
#
loop_
_entity_poly.entity_id
_entity_poly.type
_entity_poly.pdbx_seq_one_letter_code
_entity_poly.pdbx_strand_id
1 'polypeptide(L)'
;MVIRDKIFSTITEVFKRHGGVTIDTPVFELKEILSGKYGEDSKLIYDLADQGGEICSLRYDLTVPFARFLAMNKDIQNIKRYHIAKVYRRDQPAMTKGRMREFYQCDFDIAGTYDSMLPDAEVIRIITEVFEGLGWNGAYTIKLNHRKILDGIFQVCGVPEDKIRTISSAVDKLDKLPWADVRKEMTEEKGLAEDVADRIGEWVVLRGRHELLEKLRNDEKLSANESMKQGIADVTLLFEYLEAFGALDKVSFDLGLARGLDYYTGLIYEVVTEGSAPEATPGSEDAAKPSKKKSKGKGDDDDRSDDPTIGVGSVAAGGRYDNLVGMFSGKTQIPCVGISFGVDRIFSITKARMAADKSADQVRGNEVDVYVMALGGKGLVKERLEICAKLWQAGIKAEFLYKAKPKMQAQFKAAEANGVPFAIFIGEDELAQGKVKIKEMGLKDGHPEKDGVLIDTTRMADDLKYRIQRKRELESITIQAEGLKVVGGVKGETAKPVEAPKEEAPKTGEAPKAEESPKTEEAPAADAPTAAPTEAPAS
;
A
#
# COMPACT_ATOMS: atom_id res chain seq x y z
N MET A 1 -5.21 -12.71 9.59
CA MET A 1 -5.99 -11.44 9.60
C MET A 1 -5.12 -10.25 9.99
N VAL A 2 -4.31 -10.30 11.05
CA VAL A 2 -3.49 -9.18 11.53
C VAL A 2 -2.69 -8.44 10.44
N ILE A 3 -2.01 -9.18 9.54
CA ILE A 3 -1.29 -8.58 8.40
C ILE A 3 -2.25 -7.81 7.48
N ARG A 4 -3.43 -8.39 7.19
CA ARG A 4 -4.44 -7.76 6.33
C ARG A 4 -5.00 -6.49 6.96
N ASP A 5 -5.28 -6.53 8.26
CA ASP A 5 -5.79 -5.39 9.01
C ASP A 5 -4.76 -4.25 9.06
N LYS A 6 -3.45 -4.59 9.20
CA LYS A 6 -2.36 -3.62 9.09
C LYS A 6 -2.29 -2.98 7.68
N ILE A 7 -2.47 -3.77 6.61
CA ILE A 7 -2.51 -3.25 5.25
C ILE A 7 -3.69 -2.27 5.10
N PHE A 8 -4.89 -2.65 5.54
CA PHE A 8 -6.06 -1.77 5.48
C PHE A 8 -5.88 -0.49 6.29
N SER A 9 -5.37 -0.57 7.51
CA SER A 9 -5.16 0.62 8.34
C SER A 9 -4.15 1.57 7.71
N THR A 10 -3.01 1.07 7.23
CA THR A 10 -1.99 1.88 6.57
C THR A 10 -2.55 2.61 5.35
N ILE A 11 -3.25 1.88 4.47
CA ILE A 11 -3.87 2.47 3.28
C ILE A 11 -4.91 3.52 3.66
N THR A 12 -5.78 3.21 4.62
CA THR A 12 -6.84 4.11 5.07
C THR A 12 -6.29 5.40 5.70
N GLU A 13 -5.24 5.30 6.49
CA GLU A 13 -4.58 6.46 7.11
C GLU A 13 -3.97 7.39 6.05
N VAL A 14 -3.31 6.84 5.02
CA VAL A 14 -2.80 7.65 3.91
C VAL A 14 -3.95 8.31 3.16
N PHE A 15 -5.00 7.58 2.81
CA PHE A 15 -6.15 8.14 2.10
C PHE A 15 -6.82 9.29 2.86
N LYS A 16 -6.98 9.15 4.17
CA LYS A 16 -7.52 10.22 5.03
C LYS A 16 -6.57 11.42 5.13
N ARG A 17 -5.26 11.20 5.16
CA ARG A 17 -4.24 12.26 5.16
C ARG A 17 -4.35 13.14 3.93
N HIS A 18 -4.68 12.56 2.79
CA HIS A 18 -4.90 13.25 1.53
C HIS A 18 -6.33 13.80 1.36
N GLY A 19 -7.13 13.82 2.43
CA GLY A 19 -8.47 14.41 2.43
C GLY A 19 -9.54 13.53 1.76
N GLY A 20 -9.27 12.22 1.61
CA GLY A 20 -10.23 11.28 1.07
C GLY A 20 -11.44 11.07 2.00
N VAL A 21 -12.63 11.12 1.43
CA VAL A 21 -13.88 10.74 2.11
C VAL A 21 -14.32 9.36 1.64
N THR A 22 -14.90 8.58 2.54
CA THR A 22 -15.39 7.24 2.17
C THR A 22 -16.73 7.31 1.47
N ILE A 23 -16.90 6.46 0.46
CA ILE A 23 -18.22 6.18 -0.15
C ILE A 23 -18.44 4.67 -0.20
N ASP A 24 -19.67 4.25 -0.45
CA ASP A 24 -20.01 2.87 -0.78
C ASP A 24 -20.92 2.82 -2.01
N THR A 25 -20.84 1.75 -2.78
CA THR A 25 -21.67 1.47 -3.94
C THR A 25 -22.17 0.03 -3.89
N PRO A 26 -23.33 -0.28 -4.51
CA PRO A 26 -23.88 -1.64 -4.52
C PRO A 26 -22.90 -2.68 -5.08
N VAL A 27 -22.94 -3.90 -4.51
CA VAL A 27 -22.23 -5.08 -5.07
C VAL A 27 -22.88 -5.53 -6.38
N PHE A 28 -24.21 -5.49 -6.42
CA PHE A 28 -25.00 -5.80 -7.60
C PHE A 28 -25.16 -4.53 -8.45
N GLU A 29 -24.71 -4.61 -9.69
CA GLU A 29 -24.91 -3.57 -10.69
C GLU A 29 -25.81 -4.10 -11.80
N LEU A 30 -26.59 -3.25 -12.43
CA LEU A 30 -27.32 -3.63 -13.63
C LEU A 30 -26.33 -4.06 -14.72
N LYS A 31 -26.60 -5.17 -15.38
CA LYS A 31 -25.73 -5.71 -16.43
C LYS A 31 -25.44 -4.67 -17.53
N GLU A 32 -26.44 -3.91 -17.93
CA GLU A 32 -26.31 -2.85 -18.94
C GLU A 32 -25.35 -1.72 -18.52
N ILE A 33 -25.25 -1.44 -17.22
CA ILE A 33 -24.33 -0.43 -16.67
C ILE A 33 -22.87 -0.84 -16.87
N LEU A 34 -22.56 -2.12 -16.67
CA LEU A 34 -21.21 -2.67 -16.80
C LEU A 34 -20.86 -3.00 -18.27
N SER A 35 -21.86 -3.30 -19.09
CA SER A 35 -21.66 -3.68 -20.50
C SER A 35 -20.95 -2.57 -21.27
N GLY A 36 -19.94 -2.95 -22.07
CA GLY A 36 -19.21 -2.04 -22.95
C GLY A 36 -18.27 -1.04 -22.26
N LYS A 37 -18.01 -1.20 -20.94
CA LYS A 37 -17.09 -0.32 -20.19
C LYS A 37 -15.69 -0.91 -20.02
N TYR A 38 -15.53 -2.20 -20.21
CA TYR A 38 -14.31 -2.95 -19.91
C TYR A 38 -13.65 -3.58 -21.15
N GLY A 39 -14.12 -3.28 -22.36
CA GLY A 39 -13.56 -3.86 -23.58
C GLY A 39 -13.54 -5.39 -23.53
N GLU A 40 -12.38 -6.01 -23.79
CA GLU A 40 -12.23 -7.47 -23.77
C GLU A 40 -12.45 -8.09 -22.37
N ASP A 41 -12.21 -7.35 -21.30
CA ASP A 41 -12.40 -7.81 -19.93
C ASP A 41 -13.88 -8.01 -19.56
N SER A 42 -14.82 -7.52 -20.39
CA SER A 42 -16.26 -7.72 -20.19
C SER A 42 -16.65 -9.20 -20.07
N LYS A 43 -15.89 -10.11 -20.67
CA LYS A 43 -16.07 -11.57 -20.56
C LYS A 43 -15.78 -12.12 -19.16
N LEU A 44 -15.06 -11.36 -18.32
CA LEU A 44 -14.69 -11.73 -16.97
C LEU A 44 -15.70 -11.26 -15.91
N ILE A 45 -16.79 -10.61 -16.32
CA ILE A 45 -17.86 -10.18 -15.42
C ILE A 45 -18.72 -11.39 -15.03
N TYR A 46 -19.09 -11.48 -13.75
CA TYR A 46 -20.08 -12.43 -13.28
C TYR A 46 -21.48 -11.87 -13.52
N ASP A 47 -22.18 -12.42 -14.51
CA ASP A 47 -23.61 -12.20 -14.68
C ASP A 47 -24.40 -13.13 -13.77
N LEU A 48 -25.43 -12.62 -13.12
CA LEU A 48 -26.35 -13.42 -12.32
C LEU A 48 -27.41 -14.04 -13.22
N ALA A 49 -27.86 -15.24 -12.85
CA ALA A 49 -28.98 -15.86 -13.52
C ALA A 49 -30.25 -15.01 -13.34
N ASP A 50 -31.16 -15.09 -14.30
CA ASP A 50 -32.44 -14.39 -14.23
C ASP A 50 -33.19 -14.76 -12.94
N GLN A 51 -33.53 -13.73 -12.17
CA GLN A 51 -34.27 -13.85 -10.91
C GLN A 51 -35.72 -13.32 -11.06
N GLY A 52 -36.12 -13.00 -12.27
CA GLY A 52 -37.38 -12.30 -12.55
C GLY A 52 -37.23 -10.79 -12.29
N GLY A 53 -36.95 -10.04 -13.32
CA GLY A 53 -36.74 -8.58 -13.29
C GLY A 53 -35.52 -8.16 -14.08
N GLU A 54 -34.82 -7.10 -13.63
CA GLU A 54 -33.63 -6.61 -14.30
C GLU A 54 -32.44 -7.53 -14.06
N ILE A 55 -31.71 -7.84 -15.13
CA ILE A 55 -30.51 -8.69 -15.03
C ILE A 55 -29.38 -7.89 -14.35
N CYS A 56 -28.84 -8.45 -13.27
CA CYS A 56 -27.73 -7.90 -12.53
C CYS A 56 -26.43 -8.66 -12.78
N SER A 57 -25.32 -7.98 -12.52
CA SER A 57 -23.97 -8.53 -12.53
C SER A 57 -23.24 -8.10 -11.26
N LEU A 58 -22.22 -8.85 -10.85
CA LEU A 58 -21.36 -8.44 -9.76
C LEU A 58 -20.36 -7.39 -10.25
N ARG A 59 -20.11 -6.36 -9.43
CA ARG A 59 -19.13 -5.31 -9.77
C ARG A 59 -17.76 -5.90 -10.04
N TYR A 60 -17.16 -5.50 -11.17
CA TYR A 60 -15.86 -5.96 -11.63
C TYR A 60 -14.70 -5.17 -11.00
N ASP A 61 -14.93 -3.87 -10.78
CA ASP A 61 -14.05 -2.90 -10.11
C ASP A 61 -14.88 -1.91 -9.26
N LEU A 62 -14.21 -0.91 -8.68
CA LEU A 62 -14.85 0.17 -7.94
C LEU A 62 -14.85 1.51 -8.72
N THR A 63 -14.25 1.55 -9.91
CA THR A 63 -14.11 2.76 -10.73
C THR A 63 -15.37 3.04 -11.53
N VAL A 64 -15.90 2.03 -12.23
CA VAL A 64 -17.15 2.19 -13.01
C VAL A 64 -18.35 2.51 -12.10
N PRO A 65 -18.55 1.82 -10.95
CA PRO A 65 -19.56 2.22 -9.96
C PRO A 65 -19.39 3.66 -9.45
N PHE A 66 -18.15 4.13 -9.25
CA PHE A 66 -17.88 5.51 -8.83
C PHE A 66 -18.26 6.53 -9.92
N ALA A 67 -17.89 6.28 -11.17
CA ALA A 67 -18.28 7.15 -12.27
C ALA A 67 -19.82 7.26 -12.40
N ARG A 68 -20.53 6.13 -12.22
CA ARG A 68 -21.99 6.12 -12.15
C ARG A 68 -22.52 6.92 -10.95
N PHE A 69 -21.89 6.75 -9.77
CA PHE A 69 -22.24 7.52 -8.57
C PHE A 69 -22.15 9.03 -8.83
N LEU A 70 -21.08 9.50 -9.46
CA LEU A 70 -20.93 10.92 -9.82
C LEU A 70 -21.99 11.39 -10.83
N ALA A 71 -22.28 10.57 -11.83
CA ALA A 71 -23.30 10.88 -12.82
C ALA A 71 -24.71 11.01 -12.21
N MET A 72 -25.00 10.29 -11.12
CA MET A 72 -26.27 10.35 -10.40
C MET A 72 -26.33 11.51 -9.39
N ASN A 73 -25.19 11.90 -8.81
CA ASN A 73 -25.10 12.94 -7.78
C ASN A 73 -24.53 14.24 -8.38
N LYS A 74 -25.34 14.94 -9.17
CA LYS A 74 -24.94 16.11 -9.97
C LYS A 74 -24.43 17.30 -9.14
N ASP A 75 -24.74 17.34 -7.87
CA ASP A 75 -24.29 18.39 -6.94
C ASP A 75 -22.81 18.21 -6.56
N ILE A 76 -22.25 17.02 -6.77
CA ILE A 76 -20.84 16.72 -6.50
C ILE A 76 -20.03 17.07 -7.74
N GLN A 77 -19.36 18.24 -7.70
CA GLN A 77 -18.49 18.70 -8.79
C GLN A 77 -17.03 18.32 -8.55
N ASN A 78 -16.61 18.26 -7.29
CA ASN A 78 -15.24 17.95 -6.85
C ASN A 78 -15.29 17.03 -5.65
N ILE A 79 -14.53 15.95 -5.69
CA ILE A 79 -14.42 15.01 -4.56
C ILE A 79 -13.08 14.26 -4.60
N LYS A 80 -12.48 14.06 -3.44
CA LYS A 80 -11.47 13.04 -3.20
C LYS A 80 -12.17 11.91 -2.43
N ARG A 81 -12.33 10.76 -3.07
CA ARG A 81 -13.01 9.62 -2.42
C ARG A 81 -12.06 8.46 -2.22
N TYR A 82 -12.33 7.63 -1.22
CA TYR A 82 -11.80 6.28 -1.18
C TYR A 82 -12.91 5.26 -0.95
N HIS A 83 -12.69 4.05 -1.47
CA HIS A 83 -13.60 2.93 -1.32
C HIS A 83 -12.80 1.64 -1.12
N ILE A 84 -13.05 0.94 -0.02
CA ILE A 84 -12.40 -0.34 0.30
C ILE A 84 -13.48 -1.41 0.30
N ALA A 85 -13.49 -2.23 -0.75
CA ALA A 85 -14.55 -3.21 -0.92
C ALA A 85 -14.12 -4.40 -1.79
N LYS A 86 -14.94 -5.44 -1.77
CA LYS A 86 -14.77 -6.64 -2.59
C LYS A 86 -15.24 -6.40 -4.01
N VAL A 87 -14.50 -6.96 -4.96
CA VAL A 87 -14.83 -7.03 -6.38
C VAL A 87 -14.76 -8.47 -6.87
N TYR A 88 -15.33 -8.75 -8.03
CA TYR A 88 -15.59 -10.11 -8.49
C TYR A 88 -15.18 -10.28 -9.95
N ARG A 89 -14.27 -11.25 -10.21
CA ARG A 89 -13.79 -11.53 -11.58
C ARG A 89 -13.79 -13.03 -11.86
N ARG A 90 -14.27 -13.41 -13.04
CA ARG A 90 -14.31 -14.80 -13.51
C ARG A 90 -12.96 -15.31 -13.99
N ASP A 91 -11.87 -14.69 -13.58
CA ASP A 91 -10.53 -15.11 -13.94
C ASP A 91 -10.16 -16.43 -13.25
N GLN A 92 -9.24 -17.19 -13.85
CA GLN A 92 -8.70 -18.38 -13.23
C GLN A 92 -7.89 -18.02 -12.00
N PRO A 93 -8.18 -18.64 -10.85
CA PRO A 93 -7.50 -18.29 -9.60
C PRO A 93 -6.05 -18.77 -9.57
N ALA A 94 -5.22 -18.08 -8.82
CA ALA A 94 -3.89 -18.48 -8.35
C ALA A 94 -3.77 -17.98 -6.91
N MET A 95 -4.36 -18.72 -5.97
CA MET A 95 -4.64 -18.26 -4.61
C MET A 95 -3.39 -17.89 -3.84
N THR A 96 -2.31 -18.66 -3.94
CA THR A 96 -1.03 -18.35 -3.28
C THR A 96 -0.37 -17.08 -3.82
N LYS A 97 -0.71 -16.69 -5.06
CA LYS A 97 -0.25 -15.48 -5.74
C LYS A 97 -1.21 -14.29 -5.60
N GLY A 98 -2.22 -14.41 -4.73
CA GLY A 98 -3.21 -13.37 -4.45
C GLY A 98 -4.19 -13.10 -5.60
N ARG A 99 -4.38 -14.08 -6.52
CA ARG A 99 -5.39 -14.02 -7.59
C ARG A 99 -6.59 -14.84 -7.19
N MET A 100 -7.67 -14.17 -6.83
CA MET A 100 -8.91 -14.79 -6.40
C MET A 100 -10.08 -14.31 -7.25
N ARG A 101 -11.18 -15.05 -7.23
CA ARG A 101 -12.43 -14.63 -7.89
C ARG A 101 -13.17 -13.53 -7.13
N GLU A 102 -13.03 -13.50 -5.81
CA GLU A 102 -13.45 -12.42 -4.91
C GLU A 102 -12.20 -11.89 -4.19
N PHE A 103 -11.93 -10.60 -4.27
CA PHE A 103 -10.77 -9.96 -3.62
C PHE A 103 -11.06 -8.51 -3.28
N TYR A 104 -10.27 -7.95 -2.38
CA TYR A 104 -10.41 -6.55 -1.98
C TYR A 104 -9.62 -5.62 -2.90
N GLN A 105 -10.28 -4.54 -3.31
CA GLN A 105 -9.64 -3.34 -3.85
C GLN A 105 -9.73 -2.21 -2.82
N CYS A 106 -8.66 -1.42 -2.71
CA CYS A 106 -8.64 -0.16 -1.99
C CYS A 106 -8.40 0.94 -3.01
N ASP A 107 -9.46 1.64 -3.38
CA ASP A 107 -9.43 2.66 -4.41
C ASP A 107 -9.42 4.04 -3.81
N PHE A 108 -8.60 4.93 -4.38
CA PHE A 108 -8.60 6.36 -4.11
C PHE A 108 -8.71 7.11 -5.44
N ASP A 109 -9.65 8.03 -5.53
CA ASP A 109 -9.88 8.80 -6.75
C ASP A 109 -10.10 10.28 -6.44
N ILE A 110 -9.57 11.12 -7.32
CA ILE A 110 -9.80 12.55 -7.35
C ILE A 110 -10.64 12.86 -8.57
N ALA A 111 -11.84 13.38 -8.36
CA ALA A 111 -12.76 13.80 -9.40
C ALA A 111 -12.98 15.30 -9.33
N GLY A 112 -12.97 15.97 -10.48
CA GLY A 112 -13.19 17.41 -10.59
C GLY A 112 -12.32 18.06 -11.66
N THR A 113 -12.58 19.32 -11.92
CA THR A 113 -11.79 20.13 -12.85
C THR A 113 -10.68 20.84 -12.08
N TYR A 114 -9.44 20.48 -12.38
CA TYR A 114 -8.22 21.00 -11.75
C TYR A 114 -7.18 21.33 -12.81
N ASP A 115 -6.12 22.03 -12.45
CA ASP A 115 -4.98 22.26 -13.33
C ASP A 115 -4.29 20.93 -13.67
N SER A 116 -3.66 20.91 -14.86
CA SER A 116 -3.09 19.68 -15.43
C SER A 116 -2.07 19.05 -14.49
N MET A 117 -2.08 17.73 -14.40
CA MET A 117 -1.14 16.87 -13.68
C MET A 117 -1.06 17.06 -12.15
N LEU A 118 -1.73 18.07 -11.54
CA LEU A 118 -1.73 18.23 -10.07
C LEU A 118 -2.37 17.03 -9.36
N PRO A 119 -3.60 16.61 -9.72
CA PRO A 119 -4.20 15.43 -9.11
C PRO A 119 -3.42 14.14 -9.42
N ASP A 120 -2.85 14.05 -10.64
CA ASP A 120 -2.06 12.89 -11.07
C ASP A 120 -0.80 12.73 -10.22
N ALA A 121 -0.08 13.82 -9.97
CA ALA A 121 1.10 13.82 -9.11
C ALA A 121 0.75 13.46 -7.67
N GLU A 122 -0.38 13.95 -7.14
CA GLU A 122 -0.84 13.60 -5.79
C GLU A 122 -1.16 12.11 -5.67
N VAL A 123 -1.80 11.49 -6.68
CA VAL A 123 -2.06 10.05 -6.67
C VAL A 123 -0.76 9.24 -6.67
N ILE A 124 0.26 9.65 -7.44
CA ILE A 124 1.59 9.01 -7.41
C ILE A 124 2.24 9.17 -6.03
N ARG A 125 2.09 10.33 -5.38
CA ARG A 125 2.58 10.55 -4.00
C ARG A 125 1.86 9.64 -3.01
N ILE A 126 0.54 9.47 -3.10
CA ILE A 126 -0.24 8.53 -2.29
C ILE A 126 0.30 7.11 -2.43
N ILE A 127 0.64 6.68 -3.66
CA ILE A 127 1.24 5.37 -3.90
C ILE A 127 2.54 5.21 -3.11
N THR A 128 3.44 6.20 -3.16
CA THR A 128 4.71 6.13 -2.44
C THR A 128 4.49 6.05 -0.93
N GLU A 129 3.60 6.87 -0.37
CA GLU A 129 3.30 6.86 1.07
C GLU A 129 2.70 5.54 1.56
N VAL A 130 1.84 4.91 0.77
CA VAL A 130 1.26 3.60 1.10
C VAL A 130 2.35 2.53 1.17
N PHE A 131 3.22 2.42 0.15
CA PHE A 131 4.26 1.39 0.14
C PHE A 131 5.38 1.64 1.15
N GLU A 132 5.73 2.89 1.42
CA GLU A 132 6.63 3.27 2.51
C GLU A 132 6.02 2.92 3.88
N GLY A 133 4.75 3.24 4.10
CA GLY A 133 4.00 2.88 5.32
C GLY A 133 3.87 1.36 5.53
N LEU A 134 3.90 0.57 4.46
CA LEU A 134 3.95 -0.88 4.51
C LEU A 134 5.36 -1.44 4.72
N GLY A 135 6.38 -0.59 4.79
CA GLY A 135 7.78 -0.97 4.98
C GLY A 135 8.44 -1.53 3.70
N TRP A 136 7.93 -1.19 2.51
CA TRP A 136 8.48 -1.65 1.24
C TRP A 136 9.56 -0.71 0.68
N ASN A 137 10.26 -0.01 1.52
CA ASN A 137 11.25 1.02 1.20
C ASN A 137 12.19 0.62 0.05
N GLY A 138 11.97 1.19 -1.15
CA GLY A 138 12.77 0.91 -2.34
C GLY A 138 12.52 -0.45 -3.03
N ALA A 139 11.67 -1.32 -2.49
CA ALA A 139 11.38 -2.64 -3.06
C ALA A 139 10.18 -2.63 -4.01
N TYR A 140 9.89 -1.50 -4.64
CA TYR A 140 8.85 -1.36 -5.64
C TYR A 140 9.24 -0.31 -6.69
N THR A 141 8.62 -0.37 -7.84
CA THR A 141 8.76 0.60 -8.94
C THR A 141 7.37 0.97 -9.45
N ILE A 142 7.13 2.26 -9.63
CA ILE A 142 5.93 2.79 -10.26
C ILE A 142 6.27 2.96 -11.75
N LYS A 143 5.81 2.03 -12.57
CA LYS A 143 5.85 2.22 -14.03
C LYS A 143 4.73 3.15 -14.43
N LEU A 144 5.00 4.11 -15.27
CA LEU A 144 3.98 4.99 -15.84
C LEU A 144 4.16 5.17 -17.34
N ASN A 145 3.07 5.48 -18.00
CA ASN A 145 3.03 5.90 -19.39
C ASN A 145 1.85 6.87 -19.60
N HIS A 146 1.71 7.38 -20.80
CA HIS A 146 0.64 8.29 -21.15
C HIS A 146 -0.07 7.85 -22.43
N ARG A 147 -1.41 7.74 -22.41
CA ARG A 147 -2.20 7.27 -23.57
C ARG A 147 -1.92 8.07 -24.85
N LYS A 148 -1.84 9.40 -24.75
CA LYS A 148 -1.55 10.26 -25.89
C LYS A 148 -0.16 10.00 -26.49
N ILE A 149 0.83 9.59 -25.68
CA ILE A 149 2.17 9.20 -26.16
C ILE A 149 2.09 7.87 -26.92
N LEU A 150 1.41 6.87 -26.33
CA LEU A 150 1.21 5.59 -27.01
C LEU A 150 0.47 5.74 -28.33
N ASP A 151 -0.64 6.45 -28.32
CA ASP A 151 -1.46 6.68 -29.50
C ASP A 151 -0.65 7.42 -30.57
N GLY A 152 0.14 8.42 -30.17
CA GLY A 152 1.04 9.15 -31.07
C GLY A 152 2.14 8.26 -31.68
N ILE A 153 2.78 7.39 -30.88
CA ILE A 153 3.74 6.39 -31.40
C ILE A 153 3.06 5.49 -32.43
N PHE A 154 1.89 4.95 -32.12
CA PHE A 154 1.17 4.07 -33.07
C PHE A 154 0.79 4.78 -34.37
N GLN A 155 0.29 6.02 -34.26
CA GLN A 155 -0.04 6.84 -35.43
C GLN A 155 1.18 7.10 -36.31
N VAL A 156 2.30 7.55 -35.73
CA VAL A 156 3.54 7.86 -36.45
C VAL A 156 4.16 6.58 -37.05
N CYS A 157 4.04 5.44 -36.38
CA CYS A 157 4.47 4.16 -36.92
C CYS A 157 3.56 3.63 -38.05
N GLY A 158 2.36 4.21 -38.23
CA GLY A 158 1.45 3.83 -39.32
C GLY A 158 0.46 2.73 -38.94
N VAL A 159 0.10 2.59 -37.66
CA VAL A 159 -0.96 1.69 -37.20
C VAL A 159 -2.31 2.24 -37.67
N PRO A 160 -3.15 1.45 -38.35
CA PRO A 160 -4.53 1.84 -38.68
C PRO A 160 -5.35 2.17 -37.43
N GLU A 161 -6.18 3.19 -37.48
CA GLU A 161 -6.93 3.70 -36.32
C GLU A 161 -7.81 2.61 -35.66
N ASP A 162 -8.45 1.78 -36.48
CA ASP A 162 -9.28 0.64 -36.03
C ASP A 162 -8.47 -0.46 -35.32
N LYS A 163 -7.13 -0.52 -35.52
CA LYS A 163 -6.24 -1.50 -34.92
C LYS A 163 -5.50 -1.01 -33.67
N ILE A 164 -5.50 0.29 -33.37
CA ILE A 164 -4.74 0.88 -32.25
C ILE A 164 -4.99 0.13 -30.94
N ARG A 165 -6.23 -0.14 -30.59
CA ARG A 165 -6.59 -0.85 -29.34
C ARG A 165 -6.07 -2.29 -29.34
N THR A 166 -6.24 -2.99 -30.44
CA THR A 166 -5.82 -4.38 -30.60
C THR A 166 -4.30 -4.53 -30.53
N ILE A 167 -3.57 -3.57 -31.12
CA ILE A 167 -2.10 -3.52 -31.06
C ILE A 167 -1.63 -3.11 -29.65
N SER A 168 -2.30 -2.17 -28.99
CA SER A 168 -2.03 -1.80 -27.59
C SER A 168 -2.12 -3.01 -26.68
N SER A 169 -3.13 -3.88 -26.87
CA SER A 169 -3.29 -5.14 -26.12
C SER A 169 -2.16 -6.15 -26.35
N ALA A 170 -1.50 -6.14 -27.54
CA ALA A 170 -0.31 -6.95 -27.75
C ALA A 170 0.91 -6.38 -27.05
N VAL A 171 1.12 -5.06 -27.14
CA VAL A 171 2.23 -4.36 -26.48
C VAL A 171 2.19 -4.56 -24.96
N ASP A 172 1.00 -4.59 -24.34
CA ASP A 172 0.83 -4.85 -22.90
C ASP A 172 1.45 -6.19 -22.44
N LYS A 173 1.64 -7.12 -23.35
CA LYS A 173 2.26 -8.41 -23.02
C LYS A 173 3.78 -8.36 -22.90
N LEU A 174 4.41 -7.22 -23.19
CA LEU A 174 5.87 -7.03 -23.04
C LEU A 174 6.36 -7.17 -21.60
N ASP A 175 5.49 -7.09 -20.61
CA ASP A 175 5.81 -7.39 -19.22
C ASP A 175 6.01 -8.88 -18.94
N LYS A 176 5.56 -9.76 -19.88
CA LYS A 176 5.55 -11.22 -19.73
C LYS A 176 6.20 -11.97 -20.89
N LEU A 177 6.24 -11.38 -22.06
CA LEU A 177 6.71 -12.00 -23.30
C LEU A 177 7.86 -11.19 -23.89
N PRO A 178 8.83 -11.85 -24.51
CA PRO A 178 9.89 -11.17 -25.26
C PRO A 178 9.29 -10.48 -26.49
N TRP A 179 9.98 -9.44 -26.97
CA TRP A 179 9.56 -8.67 -28.13
C TRP A 179 9.23 -9.54 -29.36
N ALA A 180 10.02 -10.60 -29.60
CA ALA A 180 9.82 -11.49 -30.73
C ALA A 180 8.43 -12.14 -30.76
N ASP A 181 7.91 -12.54 -29.60
CA ASP A 181 6.58 -13.16 -29.47
C ASP A 181 5.47 -12.10 -29.62
N VAL A 182 5.66 -10.91 -29.04
CA VAL A 182 4.72 -9.79 -29.18
C VAL A 182 4.66 -9.32 -30.64
N ARG A 183 5.81 -9.21 -31.32
CA ARG A 183 5.89 -8.90 -32.75
C ARG A 183 5.11 -9.92 -33.58
N LYS A 184 5.33 -11.21 -33.31
CA LYS A 184 4.64 -12.31 -33.99
C LYS A 184 3.12 -12.22 -33.82
N GLU A 185 2.63 -11.96 -32.61
CA GLU A 185 1.21 -11.75 -32.35
C GLU A 185 0.66 -10.56 -33.17
N MET A 186 1.39 -9.42 -33.19
CA MET A 186 0.94 -8.26 -33.95
C MET A 186 0.86 -8.53 -35.44
N THR A 187 1.82 -9.28 -36.02
CA THR A 187 1.88 -9.53 -37.47
C THR A 187 0.99 -10.68 -37.90
N GLU A 188 1.14 -11.87 -37.28
CA GLU A 188 0.45 -13.09 -37.71
C GLU A 188 -1.01 -13.16 -37.22
N GLU A 189 -1.31 -12.73 -35.96
CA GLU A 189 -2.65 -12.89 -35.40
C GLU A 189 -3.51 -11.63 -35.63
N LYS A 190 -2.89 -10.43 -35.49
CA LYS A 190 -3.60 -9.16 -35.61
C LYS A 190 -3.46 -8.50 -37.00
N GLY A 191 -2.66 -9.11 -37.87
CA GLY A 191 -2.54 -8.71 -39.26
C GLY A 191 -1.95 -7.31 -39.46
N LEU A 192 -0.99 -6.92 -38.61
CA LEU A 192 -0.23 -5.68 -38.77
C LEU A 192 0.91 -5.93 -39.76
N ALA A 193 1.25 -4.94 -40.60
CA ALA A 193 2.40 -5.03 -41.51
C ALA A 193 3.71 -5.13 -40.70
N GLU A 194 4.65 -5.97 -41.16
CA GLU A 194 5.88 -6.26 -40.40
C GLU A 194 6.73 -5.03 -40.17
N ASP A 195 6.86 -4.16 -41.18
CA ASP A 195 7.59 -2.91 -41.06
C ASP A 195 6.99 -1.92 -40.08
N VAL A 196 5.66 -1.95 -39.91
CA VAL A 196 4.95 -1.15 -38.87
C VAL A 196 5.26 -1.73 -37.51
N ALA A 197 5.22 -3.06 -37.35
CA ALA A 197 5.56 -3.72 -36.09
C ALA A 197 7.00 -3.42 -35.65
N ASP A 198 7.94 -3.47 -36.60
CA ASP A 198 9.36 -3.18 -36.33
C ASP A 198 9.58 -1.74 -35.86
N ARG A 199 8.92 -0.75 -36.50
CA ARG A 199 8.96 0.65 -36.03
C ARG A 199 8.38 0.82 -34.63
N ILE A 200 7.30 0.12 -34.29
CA ILE A 200 6.73 0.14 -32.92
C ILE A 200 7.77 -0.41 -31.94
N GLY A 201 8.44 -1.51 -32.28
CA GLY A 201 9.44 -2.15 -31.44
C GLY A 201 10.61 -1.25 -31.05
N GLU A 202 11.00 -0.30 -31.91
CA GLU A 202 12.06 0.66 -31.61
C GLU A 202 11.71 1.55 -30.39
N TRP A 203 10.43 1.76 -30.14
CA TRP A 203 9.95 2.65 -29.07
C TRP A 203 9.44 1.91 -27.83
N VAL A 204 8.56 0.93 -27.99
CA VAL A 204 7.84 0.33 -26.86
C VAL A 204 8.73 -0.49 -25.91
N VAL A 205 9.95 -0.81 -26.28
CA VAL A 205 10.93 -1.47 -25.41
C VAL A 205 11.72 -0.49 -24.54
N LEU A 206 11.57 0.82 -24.78
CA LEU A 206 12.35 1.84 -24.08
C LEU A 206 11.74 2.18 -22.71
N ARG A 207 12.64 2.36 -21.75
CA ARG A 207 12.36 2.78 -20.38
C ARG A 207 13.36 3.83 -19.95
N GLY A 208 12.92 4.76 -19.09
CA GLY A 208 13.79 5.83 -18.61
C GLY A 208 13.05 6.83 -17.74
N ARG A 209 13.53 8.07 -17.76
CA ARG A 209 12.90 9.24 -17.14
C ARG A 209 13.06 10.45 -18.05
N HIS A 210 13.76 11.48 -17.59
CA HIS A 210 14.02 12.71 -18.37
C HIS A 210 14.73 12.43 -19.72
N GLU A 211 15.70 11.55 -19.72
CA GLU A 211 16.46 11.17 -20.92
C GLU A 211 15.56 10.56 -22.00
N LEU A 212 14.58 9.75 -21.60
CA LEU A 212 13.62 9.18 -22.55
C LEU A 212 12.66 10.25 -23.05
N LEU A 213 12.22 11.15 -22.17
CA LEU A 213 11.34 12.25 -22.56
C LEU A 213 12.02 13.20 -23.56
N GLU A 214 13.30 13.54 -23.34
CA GLU A 214 14.10 14.31 -24.27
C GLU A 214 14.29 13.58 -25.60
N LYS A 215 14.51 12.26 -25.60
CA LYS A 215 14.58 11.45 -26.82
C LYS A 215 13.29 11.56 -27.65
N LEU A 216 12.12 11.46 -27.00
CA LEU A 216 10.81 11.61 -27.66
C LEU A 216 10.61 13.02 -28.22
N ARG A 217 11.05 14.06 -27.47
CA ARG A 217 10.94 15.46 -27.87
C ARG A 217 11.80 15.78 -29.09
N ASN A 218 12.98 15.18 -29.19
CA ASN A 218 13.94 15.45 -30.23
C ASN A 218 13.73 14.64 -31.53
N ASP A 219 12.81 13.66 -31.53
CA ASP A 219 12.43 12.96 -32.74
C ASP A 219 11.49 13.81 -33.60
N GLU A 220 11.90 14.13 -34.84
CA GLU A 220 11.17 15.04 -35.72
C GLU A 220 9.74 14.55 -36.06
N LYS A 221 9.57 13.24 -36.22
CA LYS A 221 8.28 12.65 -36.61
C LYS A 221 7.33 12.61 -35.41
N LEU A 222 7.83 12.17 -34.25
CA LEU A 222 7.04 12.12 -33.02
C LEU A 222 6.67 13.52 -32.55
N SER A 223 7.62 14.44 -32.55
CA SER A 223 7.38 15.82 -32.13
C SER A 223 6.46 16.62 -33.06
N ALA A 224 6.26 16.18 -34.29
CA ALA A 224 5.26 16.78 -35.21
C ALA A 224 3.82 16.33 -34.89
N ASN A 225 3.64 15.17 -34.22
CA ASN A 225 2.32 14.62 -33.88
C ASN A 225 1.69 15.37 -32.69
N GLU A 226 0.45 15.82 -32.83
CA GLU A 226 -0.23 16.64 -31.81
C GLU A 226 -0.53 15.87 -30.52
N SER A 227 -0.89 14.60 -30.62
CA SER A 227 -1.09 13.72 -29.46
C SER A 227 0.20 13.57 -28.66
N MET A 228 1.31 13.35 -29.35
CA MET A 228 2.66 13.29 -28.74
C MET A 228 3.03 14.58 -28.02
N LYS A 229 2.84 15.75 -28.63
CA LYS A 229 3.15 17.05 -28.02
C LYS A 229 2.42 17.21 -26.68
N GLN A 230 1.13 16.94 -26.67
CA GLN A 230 0.31 17.03 -25.46
C GLN A 230 0.77 16.03 -24.40
N GLY A 231 1.00 14.77 -24.77
CA GLY A 231 1.48 13.74 -23.84
C GLY A 231 2.86 14.06 -23.26
N ILE A 232 3.79 14.57 -24.08
CA ILE A 232 5.13 14.98 -23.63
C ILE A 232 5.03 16.19 -22.68
N ALA A 233 4.17 17.16 -22.96
CA ALA A 233 3.95 18.31 -22.09
C ALA A 233 3.38 17.87 -20.72
N ASP A 234 2.37 16.99 -20.73
CA ASP A 234 1.77 16.46 -19.52
C ASP A 234 2.80 15.69 -18.66
N VAL A 235 3.61 14.81 -19.27
CA VAL A 235 4.64 14.04 -18.53
C VAL A 235 5.78 14.93 -18.04
N THR A 236 6.16 15.98 -18.79
CA THR A 236 7.16 16.95 -18.35
C THR A 236 6.71 17.64 -17.06
N LEU A 237 5.49 18.17 -17.07
CA LEU A 237 4.89 18.84 -15.91
C LEU A 237 4.72 17.89 -14.71
N LEU A 238 4.31 16.64 -15.00
CA LEU A 238 4.22 15.61 -13.97
C LEU A 238 5.57 15.36 -13.28
N PHE A 239 6.66 15.27 -14.04
CA PHE A 239 7.99 15.05 -13.47
C PHE A 239 8.43 16.19 -12.57
N GLU A 240 8.19 17.44 -12.95
CA GLU A 240 8.44 18.62 -12.11
C GLU A 240 7.68 18.53 -10.77
N TYR A 241 6.42 18.13 -10.81
CA TYR A 241 5.61 17.96 -9.59
C TYR A 241 6.06 16.78 -8.74
N LEU A 242 6.47 15.68 -9.37
CA LEU A 242 6.98 14.50 -8.66
C LEU A 242 8.35 14.76 -8.02
N GLU A 243 9.20 15.61 -8.61
CA GLU A 243 10.42 16.10 -7.96
C GLU A 243 10.09 16.89 -6.71
N ALA A 244 9.13 17.84 -6.80
CA ALA A 244 8.69 18.61 -5.65
C ALA A 244 8.09 17.74 -4.52
N PHE A 245 7.39 16.67 -4.87
CA PHE A 245 6.87 15.67 -3.92
C PHE A 245 7.92 14.66 -3.43
N GLY A 246 9.13 14.64 -3.98
CA GLY A 246 10.16 13.66 -3.66
C GLY A 246 9.78 12.21 -4.03
N ALA A 247 9.00 12.04 -5.12
CA ALA A 247 8.47 10.76 -5.56
C ALA A 247 9.07 10.26 -6.88
N LEU A 248 9.81 11.10 -7.61
CA LEU A 248 10.30 10.79 -8.97
C LEU A 248 11.31 9.63 -8.98
N ASP A 249 12.08 9.44 -7.92
CA ASP A 249 13.05 8.35 -7.81
C ASP A 249 12.42 6.95 -7.82
N LYS A 250 11.14 6.83 -7.48
CA LYS A 250 10.36 5.59 -7.51
C LYS A 250 9.69 5.32 -8.87
N VAL A 251 9.75 6.28 -9.79
CA VAL A 251 9.05 6.23 -11.07
C VAL A 251 9.96 5.73 -12.19
N SER A 252 9.41 4.90 -13.07
CA SER A 252 9.98 4.50 -14.36
C SER A 252 8.99 4.85 -15.47
N PHE A 253 9.37 5.74 -16.38
CA PHE A 253 8.62 5.99 -17.60
C PHE A 253 8.87 4.83 -18.57
N ASP A 254 7.85 4.02 -18.84
CA ASP A 254 7.91 2.75 -19.56
C ASP A 254 6.96 2.79 -20.74
N LEU A 255 7.50 2.94 -21.96
CA LEU A 255 6.69 2.99 -23.19
C LEU A 255 6.04 1.66 -23.54
N GLY A 256 6.47 0.56 -22.93
CA GLY A 256 5.83 -0.75 -23.04
C GLY A 256 4.58 -0.90 -22.17
N LEU A 257 4.36 0.01 -21.21
CA LEU A 257 3.14 0.01 -20.42
C LEU A 257 1.97 0.51 -21.28
N ALA A 258 1.26 -0.41 -21.89
CA ALA A 258 0.10 -0.13 -22.74
C ALA A 258 -1.22 -0.57 -22.06
N ARG A 259 -1.12 -1.03 -20.83
CA ARG A 259 -2.18 -1.60 -19.99
C ARG A 259 -3.20 -0.56 -19.60
N GLY A 260 -4.37 -1.02 -19.38
CA GLY A 260 -5.45 -0.25 -18.78
C GLY A 260 -6.77 -0.63 -19.41
N LEU A 261 -7.82 -0.33 -18.67
CA LEU A 261 -9.18 -0.48 -19.17
C LEU A 261 -9.43 0.59 -20.26
N ASP A 262 -10.29 0.30 -21.18
CA ASP A 262 -10.56 1.15 -22.36
C ASP A 262 -10.95 2.59 -22.04
N TYR A 263 -11.31 2.85 -20.79
CA TYR A 263 -11.73 4.17 -20.35
C TYR A 263 -10.60 5.13 -19.97
N TYR A 264 -9.34 4.69 -19.92
CA TYR A 264 -8.22 5.60 -19.60
C TYR A 264 -7.93 6.56 -20.76
N THR A 265 -7.77 7.85 -20.44
CA THR A 265 -7.64 8.96 -21.40
C THR A 265 -6.29 9.68 -21.35
N GLY A 266 -5.53 9.51 -20.28
CA GLY A 266 -4.29 10.24 -20.01
C GLY A 266 -3.21 9.35 -19.40
N LEU A 267 -2.70 9.77 -18.25
CA LEU A 267 -1.71 9.02 -17.48
C LEU A 267 -2.23 7.64 -17.11
N ILE A 268 -1.38 6.63 -17.25
CA ILE A 268 -1.60 5.26 -16.78
C ILE A 268 -0.38 4.82 -15.98
N TYR A 269 -0.60 4.03 -14.93
CA TYR A 269 0.49 3.56 -14.09
C TYR A 269 0.15 2.23 -13.43
N GLU A 270 1.22 1.49 -13.11
CA GLU A 270 1.14 0.28 -12.30
C GLU A 270 2.34 0.19 -11.34
N VAL A 271 2.14 -0.48 -10.23
CA VAL A 271 3.20 -0.74 -9.26
C VAL A 271 3.61 -2.20 -9.33
N VAL A 272 4.89 -2.40 -9.56
CA VAL A 272 5.52 -3.73 -9.61
C VAL A 272 6.60 -3.85 -8.54
N THR A 273 6.86 -5.08 -8.11
CA THR A 273 7.88 -5.39 -7.12
C THR A 273 8.53 -6.73 -7.44
N GLU A 274 9.60 -7.07 -6.76
CA GLU A 274 10.16 -8.42 -6.80
C GLU A 274 9.07 -9.46 -6.48
N GLY A 275 8.95 -10.50 -7.31
CA GLY A 275 7.86 -11.48 -7.27
C GLY A 275 6.60 -11.09 -8.06
N SER A 276 6.51 -9.87 -8.63
CA SER A 276 5.41 -9.49 -9.53
C SER A 276 5.49 -10.23 -10.87
N ALA A 277 6.71 -10.47 -11.39
CA ALA A 277 6.93 -11.24 -12.61
C ALA A 277 6.70 -12.75 -12.39
N PRO A 278 6.40 -13.51 -13.44
CA PRO A 278 6.42 -14.97 -13.39
C PRO A 278 7.81 -15.51 -12.98
N GLU A 279 7.82 -16.66 -12.30
CA GLU A 279 9.06 -17.33 -11.91
C GLU A 279 9.85 -17.87 -13.13
N ALA A 280 9.14 -18.23 -14.21
CA ALA A 280 9.73 -18.64 -15.48
C ALA A 280 9.28 -17.70 -16.59
N THR A 281 10.22 -17.14 -17.33
CA THR A 281 9.95 -16.40 -18.57
C THR A 281 9.91 -17.39 -19.73
N PRO A 282 8.82 -17.50 -20.50
CA PRO A 282 8.79 -18.35 -21.69
C PRO A 282 9.93 -17.95 -22.64
N GLY A 283 10.81 -18.91 -22.97
CA GLY A 283 11.97 -18.68 -23.87
C GLY A 283 13.32 -18.52 -23.18
N SER A 284 13.43 -18.56 -21.84
CA SER A 284 14.71 -18.71 -21.17
C SER A 284 15.18 -20.17 -21.26
N GLU A 285 16.48 -20.40 -21.56
CA GLU A 285 17.05 -21.77 -21.66
C GLU A 285 16.92 -22.57 -20.36
N ASP A 286 16.66 -21.92 -19.22
CA ASP A 286 16.39 -22.51 -17.91
C ASP A 286 14.92 -22.86 -17.66
N ALA A 287 14.03 -22.74 -18.65
CA ALA A 287 12.67 -23.21 -18.54
C ALA A 287 12.67 -24.74 -18.36
N ALA A 288 12.67 -25.17 -17.10
CA ALA A 288 12.59 -26.57 -16.75
C ALA A 288 11.36 -27.18 -17.46
N LYS A 289 11.62 -28.25 -18.21
CA LYS A 289 10.56 -29.02 -18.89
C LYS A 289 9.40 -29.20 -17.94
N PRO A 290 8.15 -28.93 -18.37
CA PRO A 290 6.99 -29.09 -17.51
C PRO A 290 6.96 -30.52 -16.98
N SER A 291 7.15 -30.71 -15.70
CA SER A 291 7.01 -32.00 -15.07
C SER A 291 5.54 -32.38 -15.17
N LYS A 292 5.22 -33.28 -16.11
CA LYS A 292 3.92 -33.93 -16.21
C LYS A 292 3.69 -34.82 -14.99
N LYS A 293 3.53 -34.24 -13.80
CA LYS A 293 2.87 -34.90 -12.70
C LYS A 293 1.37 -34.76 -12.93
N LYS A 294 0.80 -35.78 -13.61
CA LYS A 294 -0.63 -36.02 -13.58
C LYS A 294 -1.01 -36.34 -12.12
N SER A 295 -1.45 -35.38 -11.36
CA SER A 295 -2.21 -35.63 -10.16
C SER A 295 -3.60 -36.04 -10.60
N LYS A 296 -3.90 -37.35 -10.47
CA LYS A 296 -5.26 -37.86 -10.47
C LYS A 296 -5.91 -37.48 -9.13
N GLY A 297 -6.52 -36.30 -9.08
CA GLY A 297 -7.44 -35.88 -8.03
C GLY A 297 -8.71 -35.39 -8.70
N LYS A 298 -9.81 -36.09 -8.51
CA LYS A 298 -11.15 -35.59 -8.79
C LYS A 298 -11.48 -34.52 -7.75
N GLY A 299 -11.27 -33.30 -8.11
CA GLY A 299 -11.74 -32.10 -7.44
C GLY A 299 -11.73 -30.98 -8.47
N ASP A 300 -12.75 -30.18 -8.48
CA ASP A 300 -12.90 -28.96 -9.30
C ASP A 300 -11.90 -27.87 -8.84
N ASP A 301 -10.61 -28.20 -8.73
CA ASP A 301 -9.56 -27.27 -8.33
C ASP A 301 -8.96 -26.64 -9.59
N ASP A 302 -9.58 -25.52 -9.99
CA ASP A 302 -9.14 -24.65 -11.08
C ASP A 302 -8.02 -23.67 -10.59
N ASP A 303 -7.38 -23.99 -9.44
CA ASP A 303 -6.33 -23.16 -8.84
C ASP A 303 -4.99 -23.35 -9.56
N ARG A 304 -4.46 -22.26 -10.13
CA ARG A 304 -3.18 -22.21 -10.86
C ARG A 304 -2.02 -21.69 -10.00
N SER A 305 -2.07 -21.84 -8.70
CA SER A 305 -1.02 -21.37 -7.77
C SER A 305 0.36 -21.97 -8.06
N ASP A 306 0.41 -23.22 -8.53
CA ASP A 306 1.65 -23.93 -8.85
C ASP A 306 2.16 -23.68 -10.28
N ASP A 307 1.48 -22.85 -11.07
CA ASP A 307 1.88 -22.52 -12.43
C ASP A 307 3.04 -21.47 -12.42
N PRO A 308 4.27 -21.85 -12.83
CA PRO A 308 5.40 -20.94 -12.79
C PRO A 308 5.28 -19.78 -13.81
N THR A 309 4.38 -19.92 -14.79
CA THR A 309 4.15 -18.87 -15.79
C THR A 309 3.25 -17.75 -15.26
N ILE A 310 2.68 -17.90 -14.06
CA ILE A 310 1.82 -16.91 -13.43
C ILE A 310 2.58 -16.23 -12.29
N GLY A 311 2.92 -14.95 -12.45
CA GLY A 311 3.41 -14.09 -11.38
C GLY A 311 2.28 -13.50 -10.54
N VAL A 312 2.61 -12.84 -9.44
CA VAL A 312 1.65 -12.05 -8.64
C VAL A 312 1.04 -10.93 -9.49
N GLY A 313 1.80 -10.37 -10.42
CA GLY A 313 1.41 -9.24 -11.26
C GLY A 313 1.53 -7.91 -10.49
N SER A 314 1.02 -6.82 -11.06
CA SER A 314 1.02 -5.51 -10.43
C SER A 314 0.22 -5.51 -9.12
N VAL A 315 0.78 -4.87 -8.08
CA VAL A 315 0.19 -4.79 -6.73
C VAL A 315 -0.75 -3.60 -6.57
N ALA A 316 -0.60 -2.59 -7.43
CA ALA A 316 -1.52 -1.47 -7.57
C ALA A 316 -1.50 -1.00 -9.01
N ALA A 317 -2.61 -0.44 -9.51
CA ALA A 317 -2.71 0.11 -10.85
C ALA A 317 -3.80 1.18 -10.91
N GLY A 318 -3.65 2.13 -11.85
CA GLY A 318 -4.60 3.20 -12.01
C GLY A 318 -4.31 4.08 -13.22
N GLY A 319 -4.97 5.23 -13.26
CA GLY A 319 -4.78 6.21 -14.33
C GLY A 319 -5.88 7.27 -14.36
N ARG A 320 -5.82 8.13 -15.39
CA ARG A 320 -6.78 9.20 -15.68
C ARG A 320 -7.88 8.73 -16.61
N TYR A 321 -9.13 9.01 -16.26
CA TYR A 321 -10.32 8.57 -17.00
C TYR A 321 -11.39 9.67 -17.10
N ASP A 322 -11.14 10.67 -17.93
CA ASP A 322 -11.93 11.90 -17.99
C ASP A 322 -13.33 11.72 -18.61
N ASN A 323 -13.51 10.70 -19.45
CA ASN A 323 -14.75 10.52 -20.22
C ASN A 323 -15.74 9.56 -19.56
N LEU A 324 -15.35 8.81 -18.54
CA LEU A 324 -16.16 7.72 -18.00
C LEU A 324 -17.45 8.20 -17.34
N VAL A 325 -17.44 9.32 -16.62
CA VAL A 325 -18.63 9.91 -16.01
C VAL A 325 -19.63 10.34 -17.09
N GLY A 326 -19.13 10.91 -18.20
CA GLY A 326 -19.93 11.32 -19.35
C GLY A 326 -20.69 10.18 -20.03
N MET A 327 -20.14 8.95 -19.97
CA MET A 327 -20.82 7.75 -20.51
C MET A 327 -22.13 7.42 -19.78
N PHE A 328 -22.30 7.87 -18.54
CA PHE A 328 -23.52 7.67 -17.73
C PHE A 328 -24.41 8.92 -17.70
N SER A 329 -23.83 10.11 -17.67
CA SER A 329 -24.59 11.37 -17.56
C SER A 329 -25.08 11.90 -18.89
N GLY A 330 -24.43 11.50 -19.98
CA GLY A 330 -24.71 11.95 -21.34
C GLY A 330 -24.33 13.41 -21.65
N LYS A 331 -24.16 14.26 -20.64
CA LYS A 331 -23.85 15.70 -20.80
C LYS A 331 -22.76 16.23 -19.90
N THR A 332 -22.66 15.74 -18.68
CA THR A 332 -21.71 16.23 -17.68
C THR A 332 -20.46 15.37 -17.72
N GLN A 333 -19.32 15.96 -18.02
CA GLN A 333 -18.02 15.31 -17.90
C GLN A 333 -17.34 15.82 -16.64
N ILE A 334 -16.87 14.90 -15.80
CA ILE A 334 -16.06 15.20 -14.61
C ILE A 334 -14.76 14.42 -14.79
N PRO A 335 -13.62 15.11 -15.02
CA PRO A 335 -12.33 14.47 -15.11
C PRO A 335 -11.99 13.73 -13.82
N CYS A 336 -11.44 12.53 -13.94
CA CYS A 336 -11.08 11.68 -12.81
C CYS A 336 -9.71 11.07 -13.02
N VAL A 337 -8.98 10.92 -11.90
CA VAL A 337 -7.75 10.14 -11.81
C VAL A 337 -7.75 9.34 -10.52
N GLY A 338 -7.28 8.09 -10.56
CA GLY A 338 -7.31 7.26 -9.36
C GLY A 338 -6.36 6.07 -9.40
N ILE A 339 -6.23 5.45 -8.24
CA ILE A 339 -5.41 4.28 -7.97
C ILE A 339 -6.22 3.20 -7.25
N SER A 340 -5.97 1.96 -7.59
CA SER A 340 -6.51 0.78 -6.91
C SER A 340 -5.37 -0.09 -6.37
N PHE A 341 -5.38 -0.39 -5.07
CA PHE A 341 -4.44 -1.29 -4.42
C PHE A 341 -5.06 -2.68 -4.28
N GLY A 342 -4.34 -3.70 -4.76
CA GLY A 342 -4.73 -5.11 -4.66
C GLY A 342 -4.29 -5.72 -3.32
N VAL A 343 -5.14 -5.66 -2.31
CA VAL A 343 -4.82 -6.08 -0.93
C VAL A 343 -4.33 -7.52 -0.85
N ASP A 344 -4.97 -8.44 -1.57
CA ASP A 344 -4.64 -9.87 -1.50
C ASP A 344 -3.27 -10.17 -2.14
N ARG A 345 -2.86 -9.39 -3.16
CA ARG A 345 -1.51 -9.46 -3.73
C ARG A 345 -0.46 -8.88 -2.79
N ILE A 346 -0.71 -7.70 -2.22
CA ILE A 346 0.15 -7.08 -1.20
C ILE A 346 0.32 -8.03 -0.01
N PHE A 347 -0.78 -8.65 0.45
CA PHE A 347 -0.76 -9.64 1.52
C PHE A 347 0.11 -10.86 1.20
N SER A 348 -0.03 -11.43 0.00
CA SER A 348 0.76 -12.60 -0.42
C SER A 348 2.26 -12.30 -0.42
N ILE A 349 2.66 -11.15 -0.96
CA ILE A 349 4.07 -10.73 -0.99
C ILE A 349 4.58 -10.41 0.42
N THR A 350 3.81 -9.67 1.22
CA THR A 350 4.17 -9.35 2.61
C THR A 350 4.37 -10.62 3.43
N LYS A 351 3.45 -11.60 3.30
CA LYS A 351 3.56 -12.90 3.97
C LYS A 351 4.80 -13.66 3.54
N ALA A 352 5.13 -13.68 2.25
CA ALA A 352 6.32 -14.34 1.72
C ALA A 352 7.61 -13.69 2.25
N ARG A 353 7.69 -12.36 2.28
CA ARG A 353 8.82 -11.59 2.84
C ARG A 353 9.01 -11.89 4.32
N MET A 354 7.94 -11.88 5.11
CA MET A 354 7.98 -12.21 6.55
C MET A 354 8.41 -13.66 6.80
N ALA A 355 8.04 -14.60 5.92
CA ALA A 355 8.46 -16.00 6.04
C ALA A 355 9.95 -16.20 5.70
N ALA A 356 10.50 -15.37 4.81
CA ALA A 356 11.91 -15.38 4.44
C ALA A 356 12.80 -14.72 5.51
N ASP A 357 12.26 -13.76 6.25
CA ASP A 357 12.95 -13.07 7.34
C ASP A 357 12.86 -13.90 8.63
N LYS A 358 13.96 -14.61 8.93
CA LYS A 358 14.06 -15.43 10.15
C LYS A 358 14.17 -14.60 11.44
N SER A 359 14.42 -13.30 11.34
CA SER A 359 14.48 -12.35 12.46
C SER A 359 13.13 -11.71 12.75
N ALA A 360 12.15 -11.82 11.84
CA ALA A 360 10.83 -11.27 12.05
C ALA A 360 10.13 -11.96 13.23
N ASP A 361 9.74 -11.19 14.23
CA ASP A 361 8.89 -11.66 15.31
C ASP A 361 7.65 -12.36 14.76
N GLN A 362 7.32 -13.53 15.33
CA GLN A 362 6.13 -14.26 14.92
C GLN A 362 4.91 -13.34 15.01
N VAL A 363 4.20 -13.17 13.89
CA VAL A 363 2.95 -12.41 13.86
C VAL A 363 1.99 -13.05 14.85
N ARG A 364 1.68 -12.34 15.92
CA ARG A 364 0.73 -12.81 16.95
C ARG A 364 -0.64 -13.05 16.35
N GLY A 365 -1.25 -14.17 16.72
CA GLY A 365 -2.60 -14.53 16.24
C GLY A 365 -3.71 -13.62 16.81
N ASN A 366 -3.43 -12.93 17.92
CA ASN A 366 -4.30 -11.96 18.55
C ASN A 366 -3.50 -10.72 18.99
N GLU A 367 -4.20 -9.65 19.37
CA GLU A 367 -3.61 -8.39 19.79
C GLU A 367 -3.66 -8.19 21.31
N VAL A 368 -3.76 -9.27 22.09
CA VAL A 368 -3.77 -9.19 23.56
C VAL A 368 -2.45 -8.64 24.07
N ASP A 369 -2.51 -7.58 24.85
CA ASP A 369 -1.34 -6.93 25.43
C ASP A 369 -0.98 -7.49 26.81
N VAL A 370 -1.97 -8.01 27.55
CA VAL A 370 -1.80 -8.43 28.95
C VAL A 370 -2.48 -9.77 29.22
N TYR A 371 -1.77 -10.70 29.85
CA TYR A 371 -2.33 -11.97 30.32
C TYR A 371 -2.43 -11.99 31.86
N VAL A 372 -3.65 -12.17 32.38
CA VAL A 372 -3.89 -12.18 33.83
C VAL A 372 -3.78 -13.61 34.38
N MET A 373 -2.82 -13.84 35.28
CA MET A 373 -2.45 -15.14 35.85
C MET A 373 -2.66 -15.16 37.36
N ALA A 374 -3.23 -16.27 37.87
CA ALA A 374 -3.33 -16.50 39.29
C ALA A 374 -2.14 -17.29 39.83
N LEU A 375 -1.56 -16.85 40.92
CA LEU A 375 -0.60 -17.57 41.74
C LEU A 375 -1.34 -18.48 42.75
N GLY A 376 -0.74 -19.60 43.11
CA GLY A 376 -1.30 -20.52 44.09
C GLY A 376 -2.46 -21.41 43.59
N GLY A 377 -2.98 -22.27 44.46
CA GLY A 377 -3.96 -23.31 44.12
C GLY A 377 -5.43 -22.88 44.11
N LYS A 378 -5.77 -21.72 44.61
CA LYS A 378 -7.18 -21.27 44.76
C LYS A 378 -7.77 -20.74 43.44
N GLY A 379 -6.94 -20.29 42.52
CA GLY A 379 -7.32 -19.89 41.17
C GLY A 379 -7.87 -18.46 41.04
N LEU A 380 -8.25 -17.81 42.13
CA LEU A 380 -8.63 -16.38 42.24
C LEU A 380 -9.52 -15.89 41.09
N VAL A 381 -10.61 -16.63 40.82
CA VAL A 381 -11.47 -16.38 39.63
C VAL A 381 -12.08 -14.97 39.69
N LYS A 382 -12.65 -14.61 40.83
CA LYS A 382 -13.32 -13.31 40.99
C LYS A 382 -12.33 -12.16 40.80
N GLU A 383 -11.17 -12.28 41.41
CA GLU A 383 -10.10 -11.28 41.33
C GLU A 383 -9.53 -11.15 39.93
N ARG A 384 -9.33 -12.27 39.21
CA ARG A 384 -8.94 -12.24 37.77
C ARG A 384 -9.97 -11.50 36.92
N LEU A 385 -11.26 -11.76 37.14
CA LEU A 385 -12.33 -11.10 36.40
C LEU A 385 -12.37 -9.59 36.71
N GLU A 386 -12.21 -9.21 37.97
CA GLU A 386 -12.16 -7.80 38.38
C GLU A 386 -10.96 -7.06 37.76
N ILE A 387 -9.78 -7.69 37.74
CA ILE A 387 -8.58 -7.12 37.10
C ILE A 387 -8.80 -6.97 35.61
N CYS A 388 -9.29 -8.01 34.92
CA CYS A 388 -9.59 -7.92 33.48
C CYS A 388 -10.61 -6.83 33.19
N ALA A 389 -11.67 -6.72 33.98
CA ALA A 389 -12.68 -5.67 33.82
C ALA A 389 -12.06 -4.26 33.90
N LYS A 390 -11.18 -4.03 34.90
CA LYS A 390 -10.45 -2.76 35.04
C LYS A 390 -9.56 -2.47 33.84
N LEU A 391 -8.85 -3.49 33.31
CA LEU A 391 -8.00 -3.35 32.13
C LEU A 391 -8.83 -3.02 30.89
N TRP A 392 -9.93 -3.72 30.64
CA TRP A 392 -10.83 -3.44 29.52
C TRP A 392 -11.47 -2.06 29.61
N GLN A 393 -11.92 -1.63 30.80
CA GLN A 393 -12.42 -0.26 31.02
C GLN A 393 -11.36 0.81 30.72
N ALA A 394 -10.09 0.49 30.99
CA ALA A 394 -8.96 1.36 30.67
C ALA A 394 -8.53 1.28 29.19
N GLY A 395 -9.19 0.46 28.35
CA GLY A 395 -8.86 0.26 26.94
C GLY A 395 -7.66 -0.67 26.69
N ILE A 396 -7.22 -1.43 27.70
CA ILE A 396 -6.11 -2.39 27.59
C ILE A 396 -6.67 -3.76 27.18
N LYS A 397 -6.09 -4.37 26.13
CA LYS A 397 -6.48 -5.69 25.63
C LYS A 397 -5.93 -6.76 26.58
N ALA A 398 -6.79 -7.40 27.35
CA ALA A 398 -6.42 -8.39 28.37
C ALA A 398 -7.15 -9.71 28.19
N GLU A 399 -6.49 -10.80 28.57
CA GLU A 399 -7.02 -12.17 28.54
C GLU A 399 -6.59 -12.95 29.79
N PHE A 400 -7.30 -14.02 30.08
CA PHE A 400 -6.98 -14.97 31.15
C PHE A 400 -7.40 -16.37 30.77
N LEU A 401 -6.84 -17.41 31.41
CA LEU A 401 -7.21 -18.80 31.14
C LEU A 401 -8.60 -19.14 31.71
N TYR A 402 -9.53 -19.61 30.88
CA TYR A 402 -10.91 -19.98 31.25
C TYR A 402 -10.98 -21.29 32.05
N LYS A 403 -10.30 -21.31 33.19
CA LYS A 403 -10.34 -22.41 34.18
C LYS A 403 -10.47 -21.80 35.57
N ALA A 404 -11.30 -22.45 36.43
CA ALA A 404 -11.47 -21.96 37.81
C ALA A 404 -10.15 -22.06 38.59
N LYS A 405 -9.42 -23.16 38.46
CA LYS A 405 -8.12 -23.41 39.12
C LYS A 405 -7.05 -23.75 38.07
N PRO A 406 -6.50 -22.75 37.36
CA PRO A 406 -5.51 -22.99 36.33
C PRO A 406 -4.15 -23.32 36.94
N LYS A 407 -3.45 -24.33 36.39
CA LYS A 407 -2.06 -24.58 36.75
C LYS A 407 -1.18 -23.46 36.16
N MET A 408 -0.14 -23.05 36.90
CA MET A 408 0.76 -21.97 36.48
C MET A 408 1.37 -22.20 35.10
N GLN A 409 1.92 -23.40 34.86
CA GLN A 409 2.51 -23.79 33.56
C GLN A 409 1.50 -23.64 32.39
N ALA A 410 0.21 -23.94 32.61
CA ALA A 410 -0.80 -23.83 31.57
C ALA A 410 -1.11 -22.36 31.24
N GLN A 411 -1.05 -21.46 32.23
CA GLN A 411 -1.21 -20.03 32.02
C GLN A 411 -0.03 -19.44 31.24
N PHE A 412 1.21 -19.79 31.62
CA PHE A 412 2.42 -19.39 30.87
C PHE A 412 2.38 -19.88 29.42
N LYS A 413 2.10 -21.18 29.22
CA LYS A 413 2.02 -21.75 27.88
C LYS A 413 1.00 -21.05 27.00
N ALA A 414 -0.14 -20.65 27.56
CA ALA A 414 -1.18 -19.91 26.83
C ALA A 414 -0.71 -18.50 26.46
N ALA A 415 -0.10 -17.78 27.38
CA ALA A 415 0.45 -16.44 27.11
C ALA A 415 1.59 -16.47 26.09
N GLU A 416 2.50 -17.42 26.20
CA GLU A 416 3.63 -17.61 25.27
C GLU A 416 3.16 -18.01 23.87
N ALA A 417 2.21 -18.96 23.78
CA ALA A 417 1.65 -19.39 22.49
C ALA A 417 0.98 -18.24 21.72
N ASN A 418 0.43 -17.26 22.45
CA ASN A 418 -0.18 -16.06 21.90
C ASN A 418 0.80 -14.88 21.77
N GLY A 419 2.07 -15.03 22.20
CA GLY A 419 3.09 -13.99 22.17
C GLY A 419 2.69 -12.74 22.98
N VAL A 420 1.97 -12.91 24.09
CA VAL A 420 1.48 -11.78 24.90
C VAL A 420 2.67 -11.08 25.57
N PRO A 421 2.85 -9.76 25.42
CA PRO A 421 4.05 -9.05 25.89
C PRO A 421 4.11 -8.84 27.40
N PHE A 422 2.98 -8.78 28.09
CA PHE A 422 2.94 -8.52 29.52
C PHE A 422 2.06 -9.55 30.26
N ALA A 423 2.44 -9.90 31.46
CA ALA A 423 1.64 -10.72 32.35
C ALA A 423 1.40 -9.98 33.67
N ILE A 424 0.19 -10.10 34.22
CA ILE A 424 -0.13 -9.72 35.59
C ILE A 424 -0.25 -10.98 36.41
N PHE A 425 0.49 -11.05 37.51
CA PHE A 425 0.35 -12.10 38.49
C PHE A 425 -0.43 -11.56 39.68
N ILE A 426 -1.44 -12.32 40.10
CA ILE A 426 -2.22 -12.05 41.28
C ILE A 426 -2.08 -13.22 42.26
N GLY A 427 -1.66 -12.92 43.47
CA GLY A 427 -1.60 -13.82 44.61
C GLY A 427 -2.43 -13.27 45.77
N GLU A 428 -2.76 -14.11 46.76
CA GLU A 428 -3.56 -13.69 47.92
C GLU A 428 -2.85 -12.62 48.74
N ASP A 429 -1.53 -12.79 48.94
CA ASP A 429 -0.70 -11.88 49.75
C ASP A 429 -0.53 -10.51 49.06
N GLU A 430 -0.32 -10.49 47.76
CA GLU A 430 -0.22 -9.24 47.00
C GLU A 430 -1.56 -8.50 46.96
N LEU A 431 -2.65 -9.22 46.74
CA LEU A 431 -4.00 -8.61 46.73
C LEU A 431 -4.40 -8.09 48.09
N ALA A 432 -4.03 -8.76 49.18
CA ALA A 432 -4.25 -8.28 50.55
C ALA A 432 -3.54 -6.95 50.83
N GLN A 433 -2.41 -6.70 50.12
CA GLN A 433 -1.68 -5.43 50.16
C GLN A 433 -2.16 -4.41 49.11
N GLY A 434 -3.23 -4.73 48.36
CA GLY A 434 -3.71 -3.89 47.27
C GLY A 434 -2.77 -3.82 46.05
N LYS A 435 -1.92 -4.83 45.85
CA LYS A 435 -0.89 -4.85 44.82
C LYS A 435 -1.08 -6.01 43.82
N VAL A 436 -0.50 -5.85 42.65
CA VAL A 436 -0.34 -6.89 41.64
C VAL A 436 1.11 -6.87 41.12
N LYS A 437 1.59 -7.99 40.57
CA LYS A 437 2.93 -8.05 39.98
C LYS A 437 2.80 -8.01 38.46
N ILE A 438 3.40 -7.01 37.82
CA ILE A 438 3.47 -6.87 36.36
C ILE A 438 4.83 -7.37 35.89
N LYS A 439 4.83 -8.23 34.88
CA LYS A 439 6.04 -8.79 34.27
C LYS A 439 5.99 -8.61 32.75
N GLU A 440 7.06 -8.10 32.19
CA GLU A 440 7.30 -8.15 30.75
C GLU A 440 7.80 -9.55 30.39
N MET A 441 7.15 -10.16 29.38
CA MET A 441 7.49 -11.49 28.88
C MET A 441 8.69 -11.43 27.93
N GLY A 442 9.51 -12.49 27.93
CA GLY A 442 10.67 -12.59 27.03
C GLY A 442 11.94 -11.83 27.45
N LEU A 443 11.96 -11.19 28.61
CA LEU A 443 13.18 -10.55 29.13
C LEU A 443 14.29 -11.58 29.38
N LYS A 444 15.53 -11.22 28.99
CA LYS A 444 16.73 -12.05 29.15
C LYS A 444 17.11 -12.24 30.64
N ASP A 445 17.82 -13.31 30.90
CA ASP A 445 18.38 -13.55 32.26
C ASP A 445 19.28 -12.39 32.66
N GLY A 446 19.14 -11.94 33.93
CA GLY A 446 19.90 -10.81 34.47
C GLY A 446 19.22 -9.44 34.32
N HIS A 447 18.07 -9.34 33.61
CA HIS A 447 17.33 -8.09 33.56
C HIS A 447 16.69 -7.79 34.93
N PRO A 448 16.78 -6.54 35.48
CA PRO A 448 16.26 -6.19 36.82
C PRO A 448 14.78 -6.49 37.02
N GLU A 449 13.97 -6.37 35.95
CA GLU A 449 12.51 -6.61 35.99
C GLU A 449 12.13 -8.02 35.52
N LYS A 450 13.05 -8.96 35.40
CA LYS A 450 12.76 -10.32 34.93
C LYS A 450 11.72 -11.04 35.79
N ASP A 451 11.72 -10.81 37.09
CA ASP A 451 10.78 -11.42 38.04
C ASP A 451 9.48 -10.64 38.20
N GLY A 452 9.36 -9.50 37.50
CA GLY A 452 8.23 -8.60 37.56
C GLY A 452 8.34 -7.56 38.68
N VAL A 453 7.51 -6.53 38.57
CA VAL A 453 7.47 -5.38 39.48
C VAL A 453 6.12 -5.36 40.20
N LEU A 454 6.15 -5.11 41.51
CA LEU A 454 4.94 -4.93 42.33
C LEU A 454 4.39 -3.51 42.15
N ILE A 455 3.14 -3.41 41.74
CA ILE A 455 2.45 -2.15 41.46
C ILE A 455 1.13 -2.13 42.23
N ASP A 456 0.74 -0.96 42.74
CA ASP A 456 -0.58 -0.78 43.33
C ASP A 456 -1.69 -0.99 42.30
N THR A 457 -2.75 -1.69 42.66
CA THR A 457 -3.89 -1.97 41.77
C THR A 457 -4.55 -0.72 41.21
N THR A 458 -4.44 0.42 41.91
CA THR A 458 -4.94 1.73 41.47
C THR A 458 -4.11 2.33 40.32
N ARG A 459 -2.82 2.02 40.27
CA ARG A 459 -1.87 2.53 39.25
C ARG A 459 -1.59 1.54 38.14
N MET A 460 -2.11 0.31 38.26
CA MET A 460 -1.85 -0.81 37.34
C MET A 460 -2.15 -0.46 35.87
N ALA A 461 -3.28 0.17 35.61
CA ALA A 461 -3.69 0.51 34.24
C ALA A 461 -2.80 1.57 33.60
N ASP A 462 -2.40 2.58 34.36
CA ASP A 462 -1.54 3.66 33.85
C ASP A 462 -0.11 3.17 33.61
N ASP A 463 0.43 2.35 34.53
CA ASP A 463 1.76 1.72 34.35
C ASP A 463 1.78 0.82 33.11
N LEU A 464 0.74 0.00 32.90
CA LEU A 464 0.64 -0.85 31.72
C LEU A 464 0.50 -0.05 30.43
N LYS A 465 -0.30 1.01 30.39
CA LYS A 465 -0.38 1.90 29.21
C LYS A 465 0.98 2.45 28.84
N TYR A 466 1.72 2.95 29.81
CA TYR A 466 3.08 3.47 29.62
C TYR A 466 4.03 2.39 29.05
N ARG A 467 4.04 1.19 29.66
CA ARG A 467 4.89 0.07 29.23
C ARG A 467 4.54 -0.41 27.81
N ILE A 468 3.24 -0.55 27.52
CA ILE A 468 2.75 -0.96 26.20
C ILE A 468 3.14 0.08 25.13
N GLN A 469 2.94 1.35 25.42
CA GLN A 469 3.30 2.43 24.50
C GLN A 469 4.82 2.46 24.26
N ARG A 470 5.62 2.43 25.30
CA ARG A 470 7.08 2.41 25.21
C ARG A 470 7.59 1.23 24.39
N LYS A 471 6.99 0.04 24.55
CA LYS A 471 7.36 -1.15 23.78
C LYS A 471 7.05 -0.95 22.29
N ARG A 472 5.89 -0.44 21.95
CA ARG A 472 5.49 -0.13 20.56
C ARG A 472 6.42 0.91 19.91
N GLU A 473 6.82 1.93 20.65
CA GLU A 473 7.77 2.95 20.18
C GLU A 473 9.14 2.33 19.88
N LEU A 474 9.65 1.48 20.77
CA LEU A 474 10.92 0.77 20.56
C LEU A 474 10.87 -0.18 19.37
N GLU A 475 9.78 -0.92 19.19
CA GLU A 475 9.55 -1.78 18.03
C GLU A 475 9.51 -0.96 16.72
N SER A 476 8.87 0.21 16.72
CA SER A 476 8.81 1.10 15.54
C SER A 476 10.17 1.67 15.17
N ILE A 477 10.98 2.08 16.16
CA ILE A 477 12.35 2.58 15.95
C ILE A 477 13.25 1.48 15.39
N THR A 478 13.10 0.25 15.87
CA THR A 478 13.89 -0.90 15.39
C THR A 478 13.59 -1.18 13.93
N ILE A 479 12.31 -1.18 13.54
CA ILE A 479 11.86 -1.37 12.13
C ILE A 479 12.43 -0.27 11.23
N GLN A 480 12.41 0.99 11.67
CA GLN A 480 12.98 2.11 10.91
C GLN A 480 14.51 2.00 10.77
N ALA A 481 15.22 1.61 11.83
CA ALA A 481 16.68 1.43 11.81
C ALA A 481 17.11 0.25 10.91
N GLU A 482 16.33 -0.82 10.85
CA GLU A 482 16.57 -1.96 9.95
C GLU A 482 16.31 -1.59 8.50
N GLY A 483 15.26 -0.80 8.22
CA GLY A 483 14.99 -0.24 6.90
C GLY A 483 16.13 0.63 6.36
N LEU A 484 16.78 1.41 7.22
CA LEU A 484 17.95 2.23 6.86
C LEU A 484 19.20 1.39 6.54
N LYS A 485 19.39 0.22 7.17
CA LYS A 485 20.52 -0.68 6.89
C LYS A 485 20.43 -1.36 5.53
N VAL A 486 19.23 -1.60 5.03
CA VAL A 486 19.00 -2.21 3.70
C VAL A 486 19.34 -1.25 2.57
N VAL A 487 19.19 0.06 2.78
CA VAL A 487 19.51 1.10 1.78
C VAL A 487 21.02 1.43 1.72
N GLY A 488 21.80 1.11 2.77
CA GLY A 488 23.22 1.41 2.89
C GLY A 488 24.20 0.40 2.28
N GLY A 489 23.73 -0.64 1.61
CA GLY A 489 24.55 -1.75 1.09
C GLY A 489 25.23 -1.49 -0.27
N VAL A 490 25.82 -0.33 -0.50
CA VAL A 490 26.81 -0.14 -1.56
C VAL A 490 28.15 -0.66 -1.06
N LYS A 491 28.70 -1.69 -1.73
CA LYS A 491 30.04 -2.21 -1.47
C LYS A 491 31.07 -1.09 -1.64
N GLY A 492 31.45 -0.47 -0.54
CA GLY A 492 32.64 0.38 -0.48
C GLY A 492 33.87 -0.49 -0.24
N GLU A 493 34.88 -0.36 -1.10
CA GLU A 493 36.20 -0.95 -0.94
C GLU A 493 36.79 -0.64 0.43
N THR A 494 37.39 -1.66 1.03
CA THR A 494 38.09 -1.58 2.32
C THR A 494 39.27 -0.62 2.24
N ALA A 495 39.10 0.58 2.75
CA ALA A 495 40.23 1.46 3.06
C ALA A 495 40.92 0.96 4.35
N LYS A 496 42.25 0.79 4.27
CA LYS A 496 43.11 0.42 5.40
C LYS A 496 43.02 1.44 6.53
N PRO A 497 43.16 1.02 7.81
CA PRO A 497 43.14 1.95 8.92
C PRO A 497 44.35 2.90 8.85
N VAL A 498 44.08 4.19 8.90
CA VAL A 498 45.09 5.24 9.11
C VAL A 498 45.32 5.34 10.62
N GLU A 499 46.56 5.18 11.05
CA GLU A 499 47.01 5.38 12.44
C GLU A 499 46.71 6.81 12.89
N ALA A 500 46.15 6.94 14.10
CA ALA A 500 45.87 8.23 14.72
C ALA A 500 47.20 8.91 15.18
N PRO A 501 47.33 10.23 15.01
CA PRO A 501 48.49 10.97 15.57
C PRO A 501 48.37 11.09 17.09
N LYS A 502 49.50 10.89 17.78
CA LYS A 502 49.65 11.10 19.22
C LYS A 502 49.47 12.58 19.55
N GLU A 503 48.56 12.90 20.45
CA GLU A 503 48.43 14.21 21.09
C GLU A 503 49.57 14.46 22.07
N GLU A 504 50.35 15.53 21.83
CA GLU A 504 51.25 16.14 22.83
C GLU A 504 50.44 17.12 23.67
N ALA A 505 50.64 17.06 25.00
CA ALA A 505 49.99 17.92 25.97
C ALA A 505 50.56 19.35 25.93
N PRO A 506 49.75 20.42 25.97
CA PRO A 506 50.26 21.77 26.16
C PRO A 506 50.34 22.17 27.64
N LYS A 507 51.44 22.86 27.94
CA LYS A 507 51.82 23.42 29.22
C LYS A 507 50.91 24.60 29.62
N THR A 508 50.74 24.71 30.93
CA THR A 508 50.12 25.79 31.72
C THR A 508 50.56 27.21 31.34
N GLY A 509 49.62 28.15 31.31
CA GLY A 509 49.89 29.59 31.25
C GLY A 509 48.64 30.43 31.47
N GLU A 510 48.56 31.03 32.65
CA GLU A 510 47.90 32.30 33.04
C GLU A 510 46.51 32.70 32.59
N ALA A 511 45.66 32.98 33.58
CA ALA A 511 44.38 33.65 33.49
C ALA A 511 44.52 35.19 33.28
N PRO A 512 43.59 35.84 32.62
CA PRO A 512 43.19 37.19 32.99
C PRO A 512 41.71 37.36 33.30
N LYS A 513 41.49 38.09 34.34
CA LYS A 513 40.47 38.98 34.90
C LYS A 513 39.15 39.18 34.14
N ALA A 514 38.14 39.17 34.99
CA ALA A 514 36.77 39.60 34.77
C ALA A 514 36.66 41.07 34.28
N GLU A 515 35.69 41.26 33.40
CA GLU A 515 35.09 42.58 33.16
C GLU A 515 33.55 42.49 33.12
N GLU A 516 32.94 43.56 33.60
CA GLU A 516 31.60 43.75 34.11
C GLU A 516 30.48 43.66 33.06
N SER A 517 29.30 43.30 33.59
CA SER A 517 28.00 43.40 32.93
C SER A 517 27.49 44.86 32.89
N PRO A 518 26.73 45.29 31.91
CA PRO A 518 25.81 46.40 32.10
C PRO A 518 24.34 45.96 32.20
N LYS A 519 23.68 46.76 32.97
CA LYS A 519 22.34 46.74 33.53
C LYS A 519 21.20 46.75 32.52
N THR A 520 20.15 46.08 32.96
CA THR A 520 18.71 46.20 32.65
C THR A 520 18.21 47.62 32.35
N GLU A 521 17.36 47.72 31.35
CA GLU A 521 16.38 48.83 31.19
C GLU A 521 14.97 48.23 31.07
N GLU A 522 14.06 48.81 31.87
CA GLU A 522 12.68 48.46 32.08
C GLU A 522 11.76 48.85 30.93
N ALA A 523 10.65 48.11 30.84
CA ALA A 523 9.49 48.30 29.99
C ALA A 523 8.70 49.60 30.21
N PRO A 524 7.71 49.90 29.38
CA PRO A 524 6.40 50.10 30.02
C PRO A 524 5.25 49.31 29.39
N ALA A 525 4.30 49.03 30.29
CA ALA A 525 3.01 48.40 30.06
C ALA A 525 2.06 49.28 29.23
N ALA A 526 1.24 48.66 28.42
CA ALA A 526 0.03 49.29 27.90
C ALA A 526 -1.14 48.28 27.87
N ASP A 527 -2.10 48.61 28.63
CA ASP A 527 -3.56 48.46 28.61
C ASP A 527 -4.24 47.38 27.78
N ALA A 528 -5.06 46.63 28.53
CA ALA A 528 -6.16 45.81 28.05
C ALA A 528 -7.45 46.65 27.89
N PRO A 529 -8.29 46.34 26.89
CA PRO A 529 -9.69 46.77 26.97
C PRO A 529 -10.63 45.62 27.27
N THR A 530 -11.48 45.93 28.21
CA THR A 530 -12.70 45.34 28.73
C THR A 530 -13.64 44.68 27.76
N ALA A 531 -14.20 43.56 28.22
CA ALA A 531 -15.32 42.87 27.63
C ALA A 531 -16.66 43.60 27.86
N ALA A 532 -17.55 43.54 26.89
CA ALA A 532 -18.99 43.76 27.07
C ALA A 532 -19.77 42.61 26.38
N PRO A 533 -20.92 42.21 26.95
CA PRO A 533 -21.64 41.02 26.56
C PRO A 533 -22.68 41.33 25.47
N THR A 534 -22.95 40.36 24.61
CA THR A 534 -24.11 40.39 23.71
C THR A 534 -24.93 39.11 23.82
N GLU A 535 -26.21 39.38 23.98
CA GLU A 535 -27.35 38.52 24.15
C GLU A 535 -27.56 37.52 22.97
N ALA A 536 -28.15 36.40 23.32
CA ALA A 536 -28.77 35.46 22.39
C ALA A 536 -30.17 35.98 21.97
N PRO A 537 -30.64 35.68 20.76
CA PRO A 537 -32.06 35.57 20.53
C PRO A 537 -32.50 34.12 20.30
N ALA A 538 -33.58 33.79 21.01
CA ALA A 538 -34.43 32.63 20.79
C ALA A 538 -35.30 32.84 19.53
N SER A 539 -35.44 31.82 18.72
CA SER A 539 -36.66 31.17 18.25
C SER A 539 -36.31 30.17 17.14
#